data_623b41f01a7f724ca9f4acc2457ae3a4
#
_entry.id   623b41f01a7f724ca9f4acc2457ae3a4
#
_cell.length_a   1.000
_cell.length_b   1.000
_cell.length_c   1.000
_cell.angle_alpha   90.00
_cell.angle_beta   90.00
_cell.angle_gamma   90.00
#
_symmetry.space_group_name_H-M   'P 1'
#
loop_
_entity.id
_entity.type
_entity.pdbx_description
1 polymer ?
#
loop_
_entity_poly.entity_id
_entity_poly.type
_entity_poly.pdbx_seq_one_letter_code
_entity_poly.pdbx_strand_id
1 'polypeptide(L)'
;MNQFVILVDFRLKPGAKAAFLRLINENARASCREEPECHRFDVLAAEKEADRIVLYEIYKDRAAFDAHIRTAHFAQFNEASAALVAEKKVTEFVLVCEGSAA
;
A
#
# COMPACT_ATOMS: atom_id res chain seq x y z
N MET A 1 -5.43 21.38 -4.16
CA MET A 1 -5.33 20.26 -5.10
C MET A 1 -5.69 18.97 -4.43
N ASN A 2 -6.32 18.07 -5.16
CA ASN A 2 -6.79 16.82 -4.60
C ASN A 2 -5.65 15.83 -4.42
N GLN A 3 -5.62 15.21 -3.27
CA GLN A 3 -4.65 14.14 -3.01
C GLN A 3 -5.04 12.88 -3.78
N PHE A 4 -4.03 12.10 -4.13
CA PHE A 4 -4.18 10.88 -4.90
C PHE A 4 -4.21 9.68 -3.95
N VAL A 5 -5.23 8.85 -4.05
CA VAL A 5 -5.45 7.72 -3.15
C VAL A 5 -5.34 6.41 -3.93
N ILE A 6 -4.58 5.47 -3.37
CA ILE A 6 -4.42 4.13 -3.93
C ILE A 6 -4.97 3.13 -2.92
N LEU A 7 -5.82 2.25 -3.41
CA LEU A 7 -6.27 1.08 -2.67
C LEU A 7 -5.72 -0.15 -3.36
N VAL A 8 -4.96 -0.97 -2.63
CA VAL A 8 -4.41 -2.20 -3.18
C VAL A 8 -5.00 -3.38 -2.42
N ASP A 9 -5.69 -4.26 -3.12
CA ASP A 9 -6.32 -5.43 -2.53
C ASP A 9 -5.52 -6.67 -2.91
N PHE A 10 -4.90 -7.31 -1.91
CA PHE A 10 -4.12 -8.53 -2.11
C PHE A 10 -4.88 -9.74 -1.62
N ARG A 11 -4.89 -10.78 -2.46
CA ARG A 11 -5.23 -12.14 -2.06
C ARG A 11 -3.93 -12.90 -1.99
N LEU A 12 -3.60 -13.43 -0.82
CA LEU A 12 -2.34 -14.13 -0.60
C LEU A 12 -2.52 -15.63 -0.78
N LYS A 13 -1.44 -16.31 -1.11
CA LYS A 13 -1.43 -17.77 -1.12
C LYS A 13 -1.58 -18.29 0.31
N PRO A 14 -2.17 -19.49 0.51
CA PRO A 14 -2.34 -20.04 1.86
C PRO A 14 -1.00 -20.12 2.60
N GLY A 15 -1.01 -19.67 3.85
CA GLY A 15 0.18 -19.70 4.70
C GLY A 15 1.18 -18.58 4.47
N ALA A 16 0.93 -17.67 3.52
CA ALA A 16 1.88 -16.61 3.17
C ALA A 16 1.76 -15.35 4.03
N LYS A 17 0.71 -15.23 4.85
CA LYS A 17 0.35 -13.98 5.52
C LYS A 17 1.47 -13.41 6.39
N ALA A 18 2.08 -14.23 7.25
CA ALA A 18 3.11 -13.74 8.17
C ALA A 18 4.33 -13.19 7.41
N ALA A 19 4.78 -13.90 6.38
CA ALA A 19 5.91 -13.46 5.55
C ALA A 19 5.55 -12.18 4.79
N PHE A 20 4.34 -12.13 4.22
CA PHE A 20 3.88 -10.96 3.47
C PHE A 20 3.80 -9.72 4.38
N LEU A 21 3.25 -9.87 5.59
CA LEU A 21 3.13 -8.74 6.50
C LEU A 21 4.48 -8.15 6.90
N ARG A 22 5.50 -9.00 7.09
CA ARG A 22 6.85 -8.47 7.37
C ARG A 22 7.35 -7.61 6.24
N LEU A 23 7.14 -8.04 5.00
CA LEU A 23 7.59 -7.30 3.82
C LEU A 23 6.82 -6.00 3.61
N ILE A 24 5.48 -6.06 3.71
CA ILE A 24 4.67 -4.87 3.46
C ILE A 24 4.80 -3.85 4.58
N ASN A 25 4.92 -4.30 5.84
CA ASN A 25 5.10 -3.38 6.96
C ASN A 25 6.41 -2.59 6.81
N GLU A 26 7.48 -3.24 6.38
CA GLU A 26 8.74 -2.56 6.12
C GLU A 26 8.61 -1.55 4.99
N ASN A 27 7.94 -1.92 3.90
CA ASN A 27 7.70 -1.03 2.77
C ASN A 27 6.84 0.18 3.17
N ALA A 28 5.81 -0.04 3.98
CA ALA A 28 4.94 1.04 4.46
C ALA A 28 5.72 2.05 5.30
N ARG A 29 6.55 1.55 6.22
CA ARG A 29 7.37 2.42 7.06
C ARG A 29 8.40 3.19 6.25
N ALA A 30 9.07 2.51 5.30
CA ALA A 30 10.06 3.15 4.44
C ALA A 30 9.41 4.24 3.58
N SER A 31 8.22 3.97 3.05
CA SER A 31 7.52 4.95 2.21
C SER A 31 7.20 6.22 2.99
N CYS A 32 6.68 6.10 4.20
CA CYS A 32 6.34 7.27 5.02
C CYS A 32 7.58 7.97 5.55
N ARG A 33 8.66 7.23 5.83
CA ARG A 33 9.91 7.81 6.34
C ARG A 33 10.71 8.52 5.27
N GLU A 34 10.77 7.97 4.06
CA GLU A 34 11.69 8.43 3.02
C GLU A 34 11.03 9.25 1.91
N GLU A 35 9.71 9.17 1.78
CA GLU A 35 8.98 9.89 0.73
C GLU A 35 8.16 11.01 1.35
N PRO A 36 8.63 12.27 1.29
CA PRO A 36 7.92 13.38 1.95
C PRO A 36 6.51 13.61 1.40
N GLU A 37 6.22 13.15 0.19
CA GLU A 37 4.91 13.31 -0.43
C GLU A 37 4.02 12.07 -0.30
N CYS A 38 4.47 11.04 0.42
CA CYS A 38 3.63 9.94 0.85
C CYS A 38 3.00 10.32 2.19
N HIS A 39 1.73 10.70 2.17
CA HIS A 39 1.05 11.23 3.35
C HIS A 39 0.51 10.14 4.26
N ARG A 40 0.19 8.96 3.70
CA ARG A 40 -0.34 7.85 4.46
C ARG A 40 -0.06 6.54 3.73
N PHE A 41 0.23 5.51 4.50
CA PHE A 41 0.40 4.17 3.96
C PHE A 41 -0.01 3.19 5.07
N ASP A 42 -1.28 2.78 5.06
CA ASP A 42 -1.84 1.89 6.06
C ASP A 42 -1.95 0.47 5.52
N VAL A 43 -1.63 -0.49 6.36
CA VAL A 43 -1.75 -1.91 6.05
C VAL A 43 -2.94 -2.45 6.85
N LEU A 44 -3.94 -2.97 6.15
CA LEU A 44 -5.18 -3.45 6.75
C LEU A 44 -5.31 -4.95 6.54
N ALA A 45 -5.64 -5.68 7.60
CA ALA A 45 -5.94 -7.10 7.50
C ALA A 45 -7.45 -7.27 7.55
N ALA A 46 -8.00 -8.06 6.61
CA ALA A 46 -9.43 -8.37 6.62
C ALA A 46 -9.75 -9.24 7.83
N GLU A 47 -10.75 -8.84 8.61
CA GLU A 47 -11.07 -9.54 9.85
C GLU A 47 -11.53 -10.97 9.62
N LYS A 48 -12.31 -11.20 8.55
CA LYS A 48 -12.94 -12.51 8.30
C LYS A 48 -12.36 -13.28 7.12
N GLU A 49 -11.30 -12.76 6.51
CA GLU A 49 -10.65 -13.41 5.36
C GLU A 49 -9.16 -13.49 5.65
N ALA A 50 -8.68 -14.68 6.02
CA ALA A 50 -7.32 -14.87 6.51
C ALA A 50 -6.22 -14.44 5.53
N ASP A 51 -6.48 -14.59 4.25
CA ASP A 51 -5.46 -14.37 3.22
C ASP A 51 -5.67 -13.06 2.44
N ARG A 52 -6.40 -12.11 3.03
CA ARG A 52 -6.66 -10.82 2.38
C ARG A 52 -6.04 -9.66 3.14
N ILE A 53 -5.22 -8.90 2.44
CA ILE A 53 -4.58 -7.67 2.96
C ILE A 53 -4.92 -6.53 2.01
N VAL A 54 -5.30 -5.38 2.58
CA VAL A 54 -5.62 -4.18 1.81
C VAL A 54 -4.69 -3.06 2.23
N LEU A 55 -4.14 -2.34 1.26
CA LEU A 55 -3.34 -1.14 1.52
C LEU A 55 -4.19 0.09 1.23
N TYR A 56 -4.10 1.08 2.13
CA TYR A 56 -4.72 2.38 1.95
C TYR A 56 -3.62 3.42 1.96
N GLU A 57 -3.38 4.04 0.78
CA GLU A 57 -2.24 4.92 0.58
C GLU A 57 -2.71 6.26 0.07
N ILE A 58 -2.15 7.35 0.61
CA ILE A 58 -2.44 8.71 0.16
C ILE A 58 -1.14 9.39 -0.20
N TYR A 59 -1.09 9.94 -1.42
CA TYR A 59 0.04 10.70 -1.93
C TYR A 59 -0.41 12.13 -2.23
N LYS A 60 0.54 13.07 -2.22
CA LYS A 60 0.26 14.47 -2.56
C LYS A 60 -0.47 14.59 -3.89
N ASP A 61 -0.01 13.85 -4.90
CA ASP A 61 -0.57 13.85 -6.24
C ASP A 61 -0.13 12.58 -6.98
N ARG A 62 -0.53 12.44 -8.23
CA ARG A 62 -0.15 11.29 -9.04
C ARG A 62 1.36 11.22 -9.27
N ALA A 63 2.02 12.37 -9.44
CA ALA A 63 3.46 12.39 -9.64
C ALA A 63 4.21 11.80 -8.44
N ALA A 64 3.72 12.04 -7.23
CA ALA A 64 4.29 11.48 -6.02
C ALA A 64 4.14 9.95 -5.99
N PHE A 65 3.00 9.43 -6.45
CA PHE A 65 2.81 7.99 -6.57
C PHE A 65 3.74 7.40 -7.64
N ASP A 66 3.88 8.07 -8.78
CA ASP A 66 4.80 7.64 -9.83
C ASP A 66 6.24 7.59 -9.32
N ALA A 67 6.63 8.52 -8.48
CA ALA A 67 7.93 8.50 -7.82
C ALA A 67 8.07 7.32 -6.86
N HIS A 68 6.98 7.01 -6.10
CA HIS A 68 6.95 5.88 -5.17
C HIS A 68 7.28 4.56 -5.85
N ILE A 69 6.69 4.28 -7.00
CA ILE A 69 6.91 3.00 -7.68
C ILE A 69 8.31 2.87 -8.31
N ARG A 70 9.11 3.94 -8.28
CA ARG A 70 10.50 3.92 -8.73
C ARG A 70 11.50 3.78 -7.58
N THR A 71 11.02 3.73 -6.34
CA THR A 71 11.91 3.65 -5.17
C THR A 71 12.50 2.25 -5.02
N ALA A 72 13.66 2.18 -4.35
CA ALA A 72 14.29 0.90 -4.08
C ALA A 72 13.43 0.04 -3.15
N HIS A 73 12.78 0.65 -2.14
CA HIS A 73 11.96 -0.11 -1.22
C HIS A 73 10.71 -0.69 -1.90
N PHE A 74 10.13 0.02 -2.87
CA PHE A 74 9.03 -0.55 -3.66
C PHE A 74 9.50 -1.76 -4.47
N ALA A 75 10.63 -1.61 -5.18
CA ALA A 75 11.18 -2.68 -6.02
C ALA A 75 11.51 -3.92 -5.18
N GLN A 76 12.12 -3.74 -4.02
CA GLN A 76 12.46 -4.83 -3.11
C GLN A 76 11.21 -5.55 -2.62
N PHE A 77 10.19 -4.80 -2.21
CA PHE A 77 8.93 -5.39 -1.78
C PHE A 77 8.26 -6.16 -2.91
N ASN A 78 8.16 -5.53 -4.08
CA ASN A 78 7.47 -6.12 -5.22
C ASN A 78 8.12 -7.45 -5.63
N GLU A 79 9.43 -7.49 -5.68
CA GLU A 79 10.18 -8.70 -6.02
C GLU A 79 10.05 -9.78 -4.93
N ALA A 80 10.27 -9.40 -3.67
CA ALA A 80 10.26 -10.36 -2.56
C ALA A 80 8.86 -10.94 -2.30
N SER A 81 7.80 -10.18 -2.54
CA SER A 81 6.43 -10.61 -2.26
C SER A 81 5.75 -11.34 -3.42
N ALA A 82 6.32 -11.31 -4.61
CA ALA A 82 5.65 -11.84 -5.81
C ALA A 82 5.19 -13.29 -5.65
N ALA A 83 6.02 -14.14 -5.05
CA ALA A 83 5.68 -15.57 -4.87
C ALA A 83 4.59 -15.80 -3.81
N LEU A 84 4.27 -14.79 -3.00
CA LEU A 84 3.32 -14.90 -1.90
C LEU A 84 1.91 -14.46 -2.30
N VAL A 85 1.77 -13.79 -3.46
CA VAL A 85 0.53 -13.15 -3.89
C VAL A 85 -0.19 -14.02 -4.91
N ALA A 86 -1.47 -14.34 -4.64
CA ALA A 86 -2.33 -15.04 -5.59
C ALA A 86 -3.01 -14.07 -6.55
N GLU A 87 -3.52 -12.94 -6.01
CA GLU A 87 -4.19 -11.91 -6.81
C GLU A 87 -3.88 -10.53 -6.23
N LYS A 88 -3.85 -9.54 -7.11
CA LYS A 88 -3.63 -8.14 -6.73
C LYS A 88 -4.52 -7.24 -7.57
N LYS A 89 -5.26 -6.36 -6.92
CA LYS A 89 -6.07 -5.36 -7.60
C LYS A 89 -5.72 -3.97 -7.07
N VAL A 90 -5.39 -3.06 -7.99
CA VAL A 90 -5.08 -1.66 -7.66
C VAL A 90 -6.23 -0.79 -8.13
N THR A 91 -6.75 0.06 -7.25
CA THR A 91 -7.79 1.01 -7.58
C THR A 91 -7.30 2.41 -7.23
N GLU A 92 -7.49 3.35 -8.16
CA GLU A 92 -7.04 4.73 -8.02
C GLU A 92 -8.24 5.62 -7.70
N PHE A 93 -8.05 6.54 -6.75
CA PHE A 93 -9.07 7.50 -6.34
C PHE A 93 -8.47 8.88 -6.19
N VAL A 94 -9.34 9.87 -6.19
CA VAL A 94 -8.99 11.24 -5.80
C VAL A 94 -9.73 11.53 -4.50
N LEU A 95 -9.02 12.06 -3.51
CA LEU A 95 -9.65 12.41 -2.24
C LEU A 95 -10.53 13.64 -2.43
N VAL A 96 -11.84 13.48 -2.24
CA VAL A 96 -12.80 14.56 -2.43
C VAL A 96 -12.96 15.38 -1.14
N CYS A 97 -13.06 14.69 -0.01
CA CYS A 97 -13.29 15.34 1.27
C CYS A 97 -12.69 14.51 2.39
N GLU A 98 -11.83 15.14 3.17
CA GLU A 98 -11.29 14.50 4.37
C GLU A 98 -12.28 14.76 5.50
N GLY A 99 -12.91 13.71 6.01
CA GLY A 99 -13.84 13.83 7.13
C GLY A 99 -13.09 14.24 8.39
N SER A 100 -13.52 15.33 9.00
CA SER A 100 -12.91 15.86 10.20
C SER A 100 -14.00 16.44 11.12
N ALA A 101 -13.80 16.25 12.42
CA ALA A 101 -14.71 16.80 13.43
C ALA A 101 -14.37 18.24 13.82
N ALA A 102 -13.27 18.76 13.31
CA ALA A 102 -12.82 20.12 13.65
C ALA A 102 -13.58 21.22 12.94
#